data_b560f6ab55b8bc343af9abc8c6de167d
#
_entry.id   b560f6ab55b8bc343af9abc8c6de167d
#
_cell.length_a   1.000
_cell.length_b   1.000
_cell.length_c   1.000
_cell.angle_alpha   90.00
_cell.angle_beta   90.00
_cell.angle_gamma   90.00
#
_symmetry.space_group_name_H-M   'P 1'
#
loop_
_entity.id
_entity.type
_entity.pdbx_description
1 polymer ?
#
loop_
_entity_poly.entity_id
_entity_poly.type
_entity_poly.pdbx_seq_one_letter_code
_entity_poly.pdbx_strand_id
1 'polypeptide(L)'
;MKKVFYISLITGLIGCIIISCKKKDKNNNNEPAPEYDITKAYDLTDIVYGSDPKQKMDVYLPANRDGNSTKVFVMIHGGGWTAGDKSDYTSTMASFKSYYPNHAIININYRLGVQGNPGYPKQINDIQAALNEIQKEKYNLSKKYLLYGGSAGGHLSLLYGYAFDPNHYVKGIVNTVGPADLTDTSFTKNVFLMGIVGGLLGDAVYNYQANQALFVAASPAKQVTASSPPTISFYGDQDPLIPVTQMPLLRAALQSKGVWHYDTIYPGGGHAVWASQAQNQDYVNRTISFINQFFN
;
A
#
# COMPACT_ATOMS: atom_id res chain seq x y z
N MET A 1 58.29 -49.81 36.56
CA MET A 1 58.76 -49.08 37.73
C MET A 1 57.63 -48.29 38.30
N LYS A 2 56.89 -48.81 39.25
CA LYS A 2 56.83 -48.53 40.71
C LYS A 2 56.97 -47.05 41.06
N LYS A 3 55.90 -46.45 41.59
CA LYS A 3 55.68 -45.89 42.94
C LYS A 3 54.41 -45.05 42.91
N VAL A 4 53.36 -45.38 43.59
CA VAL A 4 53.01 -45.34 45.03
C VAL A 4 52.47 -43.98 45.49
N PHE A 5 51.15 -44.00 45.78
CA PHE A 5 50.38 -43.41 46.89
C PHE A 5 50.81 -42.09 47.54
N TYR A 6 49.82 -41.13 47.64
CA TYR A 6 49.41 -40.68 49.00
C TYR A 6 47.97 -40.21 49.00
N ILE A 7 47.16 -40.76 49.89
CA ILE A 7 45.82 -40.35 50.31
C ILE A 7 46.02 -39.26 51.36
N SER A 8 45.29 -38.18 51.26
CA SER A 8 45.05 -37.31 52.38
C SER A 8 43.55 -36.95 52.45
N LEU A 9 42.98 -37.48 53.53
CA LEU A 9 41.58 -37.25 53.95
C LEU A 9 41.51 -35.89 54.68
N ILE A 10 40.71 -34.97 54.26
CA ILE A 10 40.27 -33.82 55.08
C ILE A 10 38.75 -33.73 55.01
N THR A 11 38.15 -34.06 56.13
CA THR A 11 36.77 -33.84 56.50
C THR A 11 36.51 -32.32 56.67
N GLY A 12 35.43 -31.78 56.07
CA GLY A 12 35.10 -30.41 56.38
C GLY A 12 33.78 -29.94 55.76
N LEU A 13 32.75 -29.96 56.55
CA LEU A 13 31.49 -29.18 56.52
C LEU A 13 30.72 -29.08 55.20
N ILE A 14 29.60 -29.78 55.22
CA ILE A 14 28.44 -29.55 54.31
C ILE A 14 27.77 -28.25 54.68
N GLY A 15 28.03 -27.20 53.93
CA GLY A 15 27.22 -25.98 53.92
C GLY A 15 26.11 -26.11 52.86
N CYS A 16 24.89 -26.40 53.27
CA CYS A 16 23.74 -26.33 52.38
C CYS A 16 23.53 -24.88 51.92
N ILE A 17 24.01 -24.56 50.71
CA ILE A 17 23.59 -23.35 50.01
C ILE A 17 22.25 -23.68 49.39
N ILE A 18 21.16 -23.19 50.01
CA ILE A 18 19.85 -23.18 49.41
C ILE A 18 19.89 -22.13 48.28
N ILE A 19 20.15 -22.57 47.06
CA ILE A 19 19.90 -21.72 45.88
C ILE A 19 18.38 -21.61 45.71
N SER A 20 17.82 -20.57 46.27
CA SER A 20 16.47 -20.17 45.98
C SER A 20 16.41 -19.79 44.48
N CYS A 21 15.99 -20.72 43.63
CA CYS A 21 15.51 -20.39 42.29
C CYS A 21 14.29 -19.51 42.41
N LYS A 22 14.49 -18.18 42.40
CA LYS A 22 13.40 -17.27 42.08
C LYS A 22 12.93 -17.66 40.68
N LYS A 23 11.74 -18.31 40.61
CA LYS A 23 10.94 -18.35 39.39
C LYS A 23 10.81 -16.89 38.97
N LYS A 24 11.38 -16.53 37.79
CA LYS A 24 10.97 -15.34 37.08
C LYS A 24 9.51 -15.55 36.73
N ASP A 25 8.64 -14.94 37.51
CA ASP A 25 7.27 -14.73 37.08
C ASP A 25 7.39 -14.05 35.73
N LYS A 26 6.90 -14.75 34.69
CA LYS A 26 6.58 -14.10 33.42
C LYS A 26 5.46 -13.13 33.76
N ASN A 27 5.81 -11.92 34.11
CA ASN A 27 4.87 -10.84 34.08
C ASN A 27 4.35 -10.77 32.62
N ASN A 28 3.16 -11.30 32.45
CA ASN A 28 2.29 -10.88 31.37
C ASN A 28 1.94 -9.40 31.64
N ASN A 29 2.91 -8.53 31.37
CA ASN A 29 2.61 -7.13 31.23
C ASN A 29 1.87 -6.98 29.91
N ASN A 30 0.57 -7.27 29.92
CA ASN A 30 -0.40 -6.68 29.02
C ASN A 30 -0.54 -5.20 29.43
N GLU A 31 0.54 -4.43 29.38
CA GLU A 31 0.39 -2.99 29.31
C GLU A 31 -0.21 -2.69 27.95
N PRO A 32 -1.36 -1.98 27.89
CA PRO A 32 -1.90 -1.53 26.62
C PRO A 32 -0.79 -0.78 25.90
N ALA A 33 -0.65 -1.03 24.59
CA ALA A 33 0.31 -0.31 23.78
C ALA A 33 0.15 1.20 24.05
N PRO A 34 1.25 1.96 24.22
CA PRO A 34 1.17 3.36 24.56
C PRO A 34 0.25 4.09 23.59
N GLU A 35 -0.76 4.74 24.14
CA GLU A 35 -1.70 5.54 23.36
C GLU A 35 -0.93 6.77 22.84
N TYR A 36 -1.00 7.02 21.52
CA TYR A 36 -0.31 8.17 20.93
C TYR A 36 -1.06 9.46 21.37
N ASP A 37 -0.38 10.33 22.11
CA ASP A 37 -0.89 11.64 22.53
C ASP A 37 -1.42 12.41 21.31
N ILE A 38 -2.73 12.69 21.31
CA ILE A 38 -3.41 13.34 20.17
C ILE A 38 -2.93 14.76 19.91
N THR A 39 -2.36 15.43 20.91
CA THR A 39 -1.87 16.82 20.81
C THR A 39 -0.50 16.93 20.13
N LYS A 40 0.17 15.79 19.88
CA LYS A 40 1.51 15.71 19.31
C LYS A 40 1.49 15.06 17.93
N ALA A 41 2.40 15.52 17.08
CA ALA A 41 2.69 14.85 15.81
C ALA A 41 3.68 13.69 16.02
N TYR A 42 3.55 12.64 15.18
CA TYR A 42 4.44 11.49 15.20
C TYR A 42 4.82 11.09 13.77
N ASP A 43 6.08 10.72 13.59
CA ASP A 43 6.57 10.00 12.42
C ASP A 43 6.95 8.58 12.88
N LEU A 44 6.13 7.61 12.50
CA LEU A 44 6.29 6.22 12.89
C LEU A 44 6.76 5.42 11.69
N THR A 45 7.78 4.59 11.87
CA THR A 45 8.34 3.75 10.82
C THR A 45 8.08 2.28 11.10
N ASP A 46 7.91 1.50 10.04
CA ASP A 46 7.77 0.05 10.10
C ASP A 46 6.65 -0.46 11.03
N ILE A 47 5.54 0.28 11.11
CA ILE A 47 4.35 -0.19 11.82
C ILE A 47 3.84 -1.47 11.17
N VAL A 48 3.84 -2.56 11.92
CA VAL A 48 3.41 -3.88 11.48
C VAL A 48 1.88 -3.92 11.44
N TYR A 49 1.31 -4.36 10.30
CA TYR A 49 -0.13 -4.52 10.15
C TYR A 49 -0.56 -5.95 9.79
N GLY A 50 0.39 -6.90 9.74
CA GLY A 50 0.15 -8.31 9.48
C GLY A 50 1.33 -9.19 9.89
N SER A 51 1.26 -10.49 9.61
CA SER A 51 2.28 -11.46 10.05
C SER A 51 3.44 -11.62 9.06
N ASP A 52 3.30 -11.14 7.83
CA ASP A 52 4.36 -11.22 6.81
C ASP A 52 5.36 -10.07 7.01
N PRO A 53 6.68 -10.30 6.85
CA PRO A 53 7.70 -9.25 6.97
C PRO A 53 7.48 -8.03 6.07
N LYS A 54 6.77 -8.19 4.94
CA LYS A 54 6.40 -7.10 4.03
C LYS A 54 5.16 -6.32 4.49
N GLN A 55 4.38 -6.83 5.44
CA GLN A 55 3.19 -6.14 5.94
C GLN A 55 3.57 -5.07 6.98
N LYS A 56 4.22 -4.01 6.49
CA LYS A 56 4.70 -2.86 7.26
C LYS A 56 4.34 -1.56 6.56
N MET A 57 4.15 -0.50 7.32
CA MET A 57 3.87 0.84 6.80
C MET A 57 4.58 1.90 7.62
N ASP A 58 4.86 3.04 6.99
CA ASP A 58 5.24 4.26 7.69
C ASP A 58 3.99 5.11 7.89
N VAL A 59 3.90 5.77 9.03
CA VAL A 59 2.71 6.53 9.44
C VAL A 59 3.13 7.91 9.92
N TYR A 60 2.57 8.95 9.32
CA TYR A 60 2.55 10.29 9.89
C TYR A 60 1.22 10.55 10.58
N LEU A 61 1.27 10.91 11.84
CA LEU A 61 0.13 11.36 12.63
C LEU A 61 0.25 12.87 12.87
N PRO A 62 -0.69 13.71 12.46
CA PRO A 62 -0.64 15.14 12.77
C PRO A 62 -0.92 15.39 14.25
N ALA A 63 -0.46 16.54 14.76
CA ALA A 63 -0.88 17.04 16.05
C ALA A 63 -2.37 17.47 16.03
N ASN A 64 -3.02 17.43 17.16
CA ASN A 64 -4.44 17.81 17.35
C ASN A 64 -5.39 17.02 16.45
N ARG A 65 -5.07 15.75 16.18
CA ARG A 65 -5.89 14.86 15.34
C ARG A 65 -7.19 14.46 16.05
N ASP A 66 -8.20 14.24 15.23
CA ASP A 66 -9.55 13.88 15.68
C ASP A 66 -10.10 12.72 14.83
N GLY A 67 -10.61 11.70 15.52
CA GLY A 67 -11.15 10.48 14.93
C GLY A 67 -12.35 10.67 13.96
N ASN A 68 -13.00 11.84 13.97
CA ASN A 68 -14.11 12.14 13.07
C ASN A 68 -13.69 12.95 11.83
N SER A 69 -12.61 13.73 11.95
CA SER A 69 -12.25 14.73 10.94
C SER A 69 -10.87 14.51 10.32
N THR A 70 -9.87 13.98 11.04
CA THR A 70 -8.53 13.79 10.51
C THR A 70 -8.50 12.72 9.43
N LYS A 71 -8.38 13.15 8.18
CA LYS A 71 -8.40 12.31 6.99
C LYS A 71 -7.02 11.69 6.76
N VAL A 72 -6.95 10.64 5.94
CA VAL A 72 -5.73 9.84 5.75
C VAL A 72 -5.38 9.69 4.27
N PHE A 73 -4.18 10.11 3.89
CA PHE A 73 -3.58 9.74 2.62
C PHE A 73 -2.98 8.34 2.70
N VAL A 74 -3.24 7.51 1.71
CA VAL A 74 -2.76 6.14 1.61
C VAL A 74 -1.88 6.02 0.37
N MET A 75 -0.58 5.87 0.55
CA MET A 75 0.39 5.75 -0.52
C MET A 75 0.70 4.29 -0.81
N ILE A 76 0.58 3.89 -2.08
CA ILE A 76 0.72 2.50 -2.55
C ILE A 76 1.75 2.48 -3.69
N HIS A 77 2.92 1.89 -3.42
CA HIS A 77 4.05 1.91 -4.37
C HIS A 77 3.80 1.08 -5.64
N GLY A 78 4.57 1.38 -6.69
CA GLY A 78 4.60 0.63 -7.94
C GLY A 78 5.49 -0.63 -7.88
N GLY A 79 6.02 -1.06 -9.05
CA GLY A 79 6.96 -2.18 -9.14
C GLY A 79 6.39 -3.45 -9.75
N GLY A 80 5.43 -3.34 -10.67
CA GLY A 80 4.88 -4.48 -11.44
C GLY A 80 4.33 -5.59 -10.55
N TRP A 81 3.83 -5.25 -9.36
CA TRP A 81 3.30 -6.17 -8.35
C TRP A 81 4.33 -7.15 -7.74
N THR A 82 5.56 -7.19 -8.24
CA THR A 82 6.63 -8.13 -7.86
C THR A 82 7.83 -7.47 -7.20
N ALA A 83 7.91 -6.15 -7.24
CA ALA A 83 9.01 -5.35 -6.73
C ALA A 83 8.49 -4.04 -6.10
N GLY A 84 9.42 -3.18 -5.66
CA GLY A 84 9.11 -1.90 -5.04
C GLY A 84 9.09 -1.99 -3.52
N ASP A 85 9.07 -0.82 -2.92
CA ASP A 85 9.06 -0.66 -1.46
C ASP A 85 8.44 0.70 -1.10
N LYS A 86 7.87 0.82 0.10
CA LYS A 86 7.33 2.09 0.61
C LYS A 86 8.34 3.24 0.56
N SER A 87 9.64 2.93 0.61
CA SER A 87 10.72 3.93 0.49
C SER A 87 10.70 4.69 -0.84
N ASP A 88 10.09 4.14 -1.89
CA ASP A 88 9.92 4.81 -3.19
C ASP A 88 9.06 6.08 -3.06
N TYR A 89 8.22 6.16 -2.05
CA TYR A 89 7.35 7.31 -1.77
C TYR A 89 7.78 8.19 -0.60
N THR A 90 8.98 8.00 -0.04
CA THR A 90 9.47 8.82 1.08
C THR A 90 9.44 10.31 0.77
N SER A 91 9.94 10.72 -0.41
CA SER A 91 9.94 12.12 -0.84
C SER A 91 8.52 12.66 -1.08
N THR A 92 7.64 11.83 -1.65
CA THR A 92 6.23 12.16 -1.88
C THR A 92 5.51 12.33 -0.55
N MET A 93 5.73 11.45 0.42
CA MET A 93 5.17 11.54 1.76
C MET A 93 5.60 12.85 2.46
N ALA A 94 6.88 13.23 2.35
CA ALA A 94 7.39 14.49 2.89
C ALA A 94 6.71 15.71 2.24
N SER A 95 6.48 15.68 0.93
CA SER A 95 5.76 16.73 0.20
C SER A 95 4.30 16.83 0.67
N PHE A 96 3.59 15.71 0.76
CA PHE A 96 2.20 15.69 1.25
C PHE A 96 2.10 16.20 2.70
N LYS A 97 3.03 15.81 3.57
CA LYS A 97 3.11 16.32 4.94
C LYS A 97 3.26 17.85 4.98
N SER A 98 4.04 18.43 4.05
CA SER A 98 4.21 19.88 3.94
C SER A 98 2.96 20.58 3.42
N TYR A 99 2.28 20.04 2.40
CA TYR A 99 1.08 20.63 1.83
C TYR A 99 -0.18 20.43 2.69
N TYR A 100 -0.26 19.29 3.41
CA TYR A 100 -1.41 18.87 4.19
C TYR A 100 -1.03 18.48 5.63
N PRO A 101 -0.48 19.41 6.43
CA PRO A 101 0.07 19.10 7.75
C PRO A 101 -0.95 18.57 8.75
N ASN A 102 -2.24 18.79 8.51
CA ASN A 102 -3.35 18.35 9.38
C ASN A 102 -3.96 16.99 8.92
N HIS A 103 -3.42 16.36 7.90
CA HIS A 103 -3.84 15.03 7.45
C HIS A 103 -2.84 13.97 7.91
N ALA A 104 -3.32 12.81 8.26
CA ALA A 104 -2.46 11.65 8.45
C ALA A 104 -2.02 11.08 7.10
N ILE A 105 -0.88 10.42 7.08
CA ILE A 105 -0.35 9.76 5.88
C ILE A 105 0.09 8.37 6.28
N ILE A 106 -0.30 7.35 5.51
CA ILE A 106 0.30 6.02 5.57
C ILE A 106 0.95 5.70 4.23
N ASN A 107 2.13 5.14 4.30
CA ASN A 107 2.91 4.67 3.15
C ASN A 107 3.17 3.19 3.34
N ILE A 108 2.51 2.35 2.55
CA ILE A 108 2.42 0.93 2.81
C ILE A 108 3.37 0.12 1.92
N ASN A 109 4.01 -0.89 2.51
CA ASN A 109 4.46 -2.05 1.79
C ASN A 109 3.31 -3.05 1.69
N TYR A 110 3.36 -3.94 0.72
CA TYR A 110 2.43 -5.06 0.56
C TYR A 110 3.19 -6.30 0.08
N ARG A 111 2.63 -7.49 0.29
CA ARG A 111 3.26 -8.74 -0.14
C ARG A 111 3.37 -8.79 -1.66
N LEU A 112 4.57 -8.98 -2.15
CA LEU A 112 4.86 -9.00 -3.57
C LEU A 112 4.39 -10.34 -4.21
N GLY A 113 4.00 -10.27 -5.48
CA GLY A 113 3.76 -11.46 -6.29
C GLY A 113 5.06 -12.21 -6.53
N VAL A 114 5.03 -13.52 -6.39
CA VAL A 114 6.14 -14.41 -6.71
C VAL A 114 5.60 -15.63 -7.46
N GLN A 115 6.50 -16.37 -8.12
CA GLN A 115 6.10 -17.60 -8.80
C GLN A 115 5.34 -18.54 -7.86
N GLY A 116 4.20 -19.05 -8.30
CA GLY A 116 3.32 -19.91 -7.51
C GLY A 116 2.51 -19.21 -6.40
N ASN A 117 2.75 -17.89 -6.17
CA ASN A 117 2.00 -17.11 -5.20
C ASN A 117 1.78 -15.68 -5.73
N PRO A 118 0.82 -15.49 -6.65
CA PRO A 118 0.58 -14.22 -7.34
C PRO A 118 0.12 -13.10 -6.39
N GLY A 119 0.17 -11.87 -6.89
CA GLY A 119 -0.19 -10.68 -6.12
C GLY A 119 -1.68 -10.58 -5.79
N TYR A 120 -2.56 -10.94 -6.72
CA TYR A 120 -4.00 -10.88 -6.51
C TYR A 120 -4.55 -12.19 -5.89
N PRO A 121 -5.46 -12.14 -4.93
CA PRO A 121 -6.00 -10.93 -4.27
C PRO A 121 -5.21 -10.46 -3.02
N LYS A 122 -4.06 -11.11 -2.70
CA LYS A 122 -3.35 -10.87 -1.42
C LYS A 122 -2.91 -9.42 -1.22
N GLN A 123 -2.55 -8.71 -2.29
CA GLN A 123 -2.13 -7.30 -2.22
C GLN A 123 -3.31 -6.38 -1.89
N ILE A 124 -4.49 -6.68 -2.39
CA ILE A 124 -5.73 -5.99 -2.01
C ILE A 124 -6.06 -6.26 -0.53
N ASN A 125 -5.91 -7.51 -0.07
CA ASN A 125 -6.10 -7.86 1.33
C ASN A 125 -5.10 -7.15 2.25
N ASP A 126 -3.88 -6.89 1.77
CA ASP A 126 -2.87 -6.14 2.52
C ASP A 126 -3.23 -4.66 2.66
N ILE A 127 -3.80 -4.03 1.62
CA ILE A 127 -4.35 -2.67 1.73
C ILE A 127 -5.44 -2.64 2.79
N GLN A 128 -6.40 -3.58 2.74
CA GLN A 128 -7.46 -3.66 3.75
C GLN A 128 -6.90 -3.86 5.17
N ALA A 129 -5.87 -4.71 5.33
CA ALA A 129 -5.25 -4.95 6.62
C ALA A 129 -4.53 -3.70 7.16
N ALA A 130 -3.83 -2.95 6.30
CA ALA A 130 -3.20 -1.68 6.68
C ALA A 130 -4.24 -0.65 7.12
N LEU A 131 -5.37 -0.54 6.39
CA LEU A 131 -6.47 0.35 6.77
C LEU A 131 -7.13 -0.09 8.10
N ASN A 132 -7.29 -1.38 8.33
CA ASN A 132 -7.81 -1.90 9.60
C ASN A 132 -6.86 -1.57 10.77
N GLU A 133 -5.54 -1.65 10.55
CA GLU A 133 -4.55 -1.27 11.58
C GLU A 133 -4.72 0.18 12.00
N ILE A 134 -4.77 1.12 11.03
CA ILE A 134 -4.84 2.55 11.36
C ILE A 134 -6.22 3.00 11.86
N GLN A 135 -7.25 2.16 11.76
CA GLN A 135 -8.57 2.42 12.35
C GLN A 135 -8.61 2.14 13.85
N LYS A 136 -7.57 1.57 14.45
CA LYS A 136 -7.50 1.34 15.89
C LYS A 136 -7.53 2.67 16.64
N GLU A 137 -8.21 2.69 17.79
CA GLU A 137 -8.45 3.88 18.62
C GLU A 137 -7.17 4.64 18.96
N LYS A 138 -6.05 3.94 19.16
CA LYS A 138 -4.74 4.54 19.47
C LYS A 138 -4.26 5.58 18.46
N TYR A 139 -4.74 5.53 17.21
CA TYR A 139 -4.36 6.49 16.16
C TYR A 139 -5.29 7.69 16.09
N ASN A 140 -6.53 7.56 16.53
CA ASN A 140 -7.55 8.61 16.53
C ASN A 140 -7.71 9.29 15.16
N LEU A 141 -7.97 8.49 14.12
CA LEU A 141 -8.10 8.92 12.73
C LEU A 141 -9.50 8.63 12.17
N SER A 142 -9.98 9.48 11.27
CA SER A 142 -11.26 9.25 10.61
C SER A 142 -11.14 8.15 9.55
N LYS A 143 -12.30 7.55 9.20
CA LYS A 143 -12.40 6.56 8.11
C LYS A 143 -12.63 7.26 6.75
N LYS A 144 -11.81 8.25 6.43
CA LYS A 144 -11.85 8.96 5.15
C LYS A 144 -10.47 8.86 4.52
N TYR A 145 -10.38 8.17 3.37
CA TYR A 145 -9.12 7.85 2.71
C TYR A 145 -9.04 8.48 1.33
N LEU A 146 -7.86 8.97 0.98
CA LEU A 146 -7.47 9.23 -0.41
C LEU A 146 -6.34 8.29 -0.77
N LEU A 147 -6.55 7.48 -1.81
CA LEU A 147 -5.53 6.56 -2.30
C LEU A 147 -4.66 7.27 -3.34
N TYR A 148 -3.36 7.11 -3.22
CA TYR A 148 -2.36 7.66 -4.13
C TYR A 148 -1.42 6.55 -4.57
N GLY A 149 -1.34 6.27 -5.87
CA GLY A 149 -0.49 5.21 -6.38
C GLY A 149 -0.05 5.40 -7.82
N GLY A 150 1.13 4.86 -8.14
CA GLY A 150 1.70 4.84 -9.48
C GLY A 150 1.88 3.42 -10.00
N SER A 151 1.71 3.21 -11.32
CA SER A 151 1.91 1.91 -11.96
C SER A 151 1.09 0.80 -11.28
N ALA A 152 1.72 -0.28 -10.80
CA ALA A 152 1.04 -1.33 -10.02
C ALA A 152 0.31 -0.75 -8.79
N GLY A 153 0.85 0.27 -8.11
CA GLY A 153 0.18 0.95 -6.99
C GLY A 153 -1.06 1.75 -7.42
N GLY A 154 -1.01 2.36 -8.61
CA GLY A 154 -2.17 3.00 -9.23
C GLY A 154 -3.28 1.99 -9.53
N HIS A 155 -2.94 0.87 -10.13
CA HIS A 155 -3.86 -0.25 -10.35
C HIS A 155 -4.50 -0.74 -9.03
N LEU A 156 -3.69 -1.00 -8.00
CA LEU A 156 -4.17 -1.47 -6.70
C LEU A 156 -5.08 -0.43 -6.03
N SER A 157 -4.78 0.87 -6.15
CA SER A 157 -5.61 1.97 -5.66
C SER A 157 -6.98 2.00 -6.34
N LEU A 158 -7.00 1.91 -7.67
CA LEU A 158 -8.24 1.85 -8.46
C LEU A 158 -9.05 0.60 -8.10
N LEU A 159 -8.42 -0.56 -8.09
CA LEU A 159 -9.10 -1.83 -7.85
C LEU A 159 -9.69 -1.89 -6.43
N TYR A 160 -8.91 -1.46 -5.43
CA TYR A 160 -9.40 -1.39 -4.06
C TYR A 160 -10.61 -0.45 -3.94
N GLY A 161 -10.48 0.77 -4.43
CA GLY A 161 -11.54 1.78 -4.29
C GLY A 161 -12.83 1.46 -5.05
N TYR A 162 -12.75 0.66 -6.14
CA TYR A 162 -13.94 0.34 -6.95
C TYR A 162 -14.60 -0.98 -6.56
N ALA A 163 -13.84 -1.96 -6.06
CA ALA A 163 -14.34 -3.32 -5.81
C ALA A 163 -14.26 -3.79 -4.35
N PHE A 164 -13.41 -3.17 -3.51
CA PHE A 164 -13.08 -3.69 -2.19
C PHE A 164 -13.31 -2.70 -1.04
N ASP A 165 -13.99 -1.57 -1.31
CA ASP A 165 -14.40 -0.58 -0.31
C ASP A 165 -15.94 -0.55 -0.15
N PRO A 166 -16.55 -1.55 0.47
CA PRO A 166 -18.01 -1.65 0.60
C PRO A 166 -18.62 -0.53 1.47
N ASN A 167 -17.80 0.11 2.31
CA ASN A 167 -18.24 1.18 3.19
C ASN A 167 -18.02 2.58 2.60
N HIS A 168 -17.47 2.67 1.39
CA HIS A 168 -17.19 3.94 0.70
C HIS A 168 -16.33 4.89 1.54
N TYR A 169 -15.33 4.36 2.23
CA TYR A 169 -14.37 5.14 3.01
C TYR A 169 -13.35 5.86 2.11
N VAL A 170 -13.09 5.35 0.90
CA VAL A 170 -12.26 6.01 -0.10
C VAL A 170 -13.04 7.19 -0.70
N LYS A 171 -12.51 8.40 -0.54
CA LYS A 171 -13.12 9.66 -0.98
C LYS A 171 -12.51 10.23 -2.26
N GLY A 172 -11.39 9.67 -2.69
CA GLY A 172 -10.73 10.05 -3.92
C GLY A 172 -9.56 9.12 -4.25
N ILE A 173 -9.22 9.05 -5.54
CA ILE A 173 -8.06 8.28 -6.03
C ILE A 173 -7.23 9.16 -6.94
N VAL A 174 -5.93 9.23 -6.66
CA VAL A 174 -4.91 9.77 -7.57
C VAL A 174 -4.20 8.58 -8.21
N ASN A 175 -4.46 8.38 -9.48
CA ASN A 175 -3.91 7.30 -10.28
C ASN A 175 -2.84 7.84 -11.25
N THR A 176 -1.63 7.33 -11.17
CA THR A 176 -0.54 7.66 -12.08
C THR A 176 -0.14 6.41 -12.85
N VAL A 177 -0.39 6.36 -14.16
CA VAL A 177 -0.10 5.24 -15.08
C VAL A 177 -0.52 3.86 -14.57
N GLY A 178 -1.60 3.78 -13.77
CA GLY A 178 -2.10 2.48 -13.30
C GLY A 178 -2.84 1.73 -14.41
N PRO A 179 -2.55 0.43 -14.65
CA PRO A 179 -3.38 -0.41 -15.51
C PRO A 179 -4.86 -0.38 -15.08
N ALA A 180 -5.77 -0.19 -16.02
CA ALA A 180 -7.19 -0.08 -15.74
C ALA A 180 -8.01 -1.27 -16.24
N ASP A 181 -7.62 -1.86 -17.38
CA ASP A 181 -8.30 -3.01 -17.98
C ASP A 181 -7.29 -4.03 -18.50
N LEU A 182 -7.06 -5.08 -17.74
CA LEU A 182 -6.15 -6.16 -18.10
C LEU A 182 -6.70 -7.09 -19.19
N THR A 183 -7.97 -6.94 -19.56
CA THR A 183 -8.59 -7.68 -20.69
C THR A 183 -8.32 -7.02 -22.03
N ASP A 184 -7.76 -5.80 -22.04
CA ASP A 184 -7.43 -5.07 -23.27
C ASP A 184 -6.41 -5.84 -24.12
N THR A 185 -6.57 -5.75 -25.43
CA THR A 185 -5.70 -6.42 -26.40
C THR A 185 -4.26 -5.91 -26.37
N SER A 186 -4.02 -4.69 -25.92
CA SER A 186 -2.67 -4.16 -25.69
C SER A 186 -1.89 -4.97 -24.65
N PHE A 187 -2.57 -5.56 -23.65
CA PHE A 187 -1.99 -6.54 -22.72
C PHE A 187 -2.06 -7.95 -23.29
N THR A 188 -3.27 -8.43 -23.59
CA THR A 188 -3.50 -9.87 -23.87
C THR A 188 -2.82 -10.40 -25.14
N LYS A 189 -2.43 -9.51 -26.07
CA LYS A 189 -1.65 -9.83 -27.27
C LYS A 189 -0.15 -9.51 -27.16
N ASN A 190 0.29 -8.92 -26.05
CA ASN A 190 1.68 -8.54 -25.84
C ASN A 190 2.33 -9.46 -24.79
N VAL A 191 3.19 -10.39 -25.24
CA VAL A 191 3.82 -11.39 -24.38
C VAL A 191 4.65 -10.75 -23.25
N PHE A 192 5.34 -9.63 -23.53
CA PHE A 192 6.14 -8.92 -22.54
C PHE A 192 5.25 -8.32 -21.44
N LEU A 193 4.19 -7.62 -21.81
CA LEU A 193 3.25 -7.03 -20.84
C LEU A 193 2.49 -8.12 -20.08
N MET A 194 2.11 -9.22 -20.73
CA MET A 194 1.53 -10.37 -20.05
C MET A 194 2.50 -11.00 -19.03
N GLY A 195 3.79 -11.01 -19.32
CA GLY A 195 4.81 -11.42 -18.35
C GLY A 195 4.80 -10.55 -17.09
N ILE A 196 4.63 -9.22 -17.23
CA ILE A 196 4.49 -8.30 -16.09
C ILE A 196 3.18 -8.57 -15.32
N VAL A 197 2.06 -8.76 -16.03
CA VAL A 197 0.75 -9.10 -15.42
C VAL A 197 0.83 -10.45 -14.68
N GLY A 198 1.75 -11.34 -15.07
CA GLY A 198 2.03 -12.59 -14.35
C GLY A 198 2.43 -12.38 -12.89
N GLY A 199 3.04 -11.25 -12.54
CA GLY A 199 3.29 -10.88 -11.15
C GLY A 199 2.01 -10.72 -10.32
N LEU A 200 0.93 -10.27 -10.95
CA LEU A 200 -0.37 -10.11 -10.32
C LEU A 200 -1.22 -11.40 -10.38
N LEU A 201 -1.30 -12.04 -11.54
CA LEU A 201 -2.25 -13.12 -11.81
C LEU A 201 -1.61 -14.52 -11.88
N GLY A 202 -0.28 -14.61 -11.74
CA GLY A 202 0.45 -15.88 -11.80
C GLY A 202 0.33 -16.55 -13.17
N ASP A 203 0.29 -17.86 -13.17
CA ASP A 203 0.26 -18.68 -14.39
C ASP A 203 -1.02 -18.52 -15.22
N ALA A 204 -2.04 -17.85 -14.69
CA ALA A 204 -3.27 -17.55 -15.45
C ALA A 204 -3.01 -16.75 -16.74
N VAL A 205 -1.89 -16.01 -16.80
CA VAL A 205 -1.49 -15.23 -17.98
C VAL A 205 -1.16 -16.09 -19.19
N TYR A 206 -0.73 -17.33 -18.99
CA TYR A 206 -0.40 -18.25 -20.08
C TYR A 206 -1.64 -18.86 -20.78
N ASN A 207 -2.82 -18.74 -20.17
CA ASN A 207 -4.07 -19.16 -20.76
C ASN A 207 -5.18 -18.15 -20.48
N TYR A 208 -5.10 -16.99 -21.10
CA TYR A 208 -6.07 -15.91 -20.96
C TYR A 208 -7.50 -16.39 -21.22
N GLN A 209 -7.72 -17.20 -22.29
CA GLN A 209 -9.07 -17.65 -22.69
C GLN A 209 -9.76 -18.47 -21.59
N ALA A 210 -9.00 -19.31 -20.88
CA ALA A 210 -9.54 -20.09 -19.76
C ALA A 210 -9.69 -19.26 -18.47
N ASN A 211 -9.02 -18.12 -18.36
CA ASN A 211 -8.93 -17.32 -17.13
C ASN A 211 -9.57 -15.93 -17.25
N GLN A 212 -10.39 -15.68 -18.28
CA GLN A 212 -11.00 -14.35 -18.53
C GLN A 212 -11.69 -13.76 -17.29
N ALA A 213 -12.39 -14.58 -16.51
CA ALA A 213 -13.07 -14.12 -15.29
C ALA A 213 -12.10 -13.53 -14.27
N LEU A 214 -10.89 -14.09 -14.14
CA LEU A 214 -9.85 -13.58 -13.24
C LEU A 214 -9.32 -12.23 -13.74
N PHE A 215 -9.08 -12.09 -15.04
CA PHE A 215 -8.66 -10.82 -15.65
C PHE A 215 -9.72 -9.74 -15.47
N VAL A 216 -10.99 -10.08 -15.67
CA VAL A 216 -12.12 -9.16 -15.41
C VAL A 216 -12.15 -8.74 -13.94
N ALA A 217 -12.05 -9.70 -13.00
CA ALA A 217 -12.05 -9.41 -11.57
C ALA A 217 -10.89 -8.51 -11.12
N ALA A 218 -9.72 -8.66 -11.77
CA ALA A 218 -8.53 -7.85 -11.50
C ALA A 218 -8.44 -6.56 -12.35
N SER A 219 -9.45 -6.23 -13.14
CA SER A 219 -9.48 -5.04 -14.00
C SER A 219 -10.33 -3.93 -13.35
N PRO A 220 -9.73 -2.85 -12.84
CA PRO A 220 -10.46 -1.75 -12.19
C PRO A 220 -11.61 -1.19 -13.03
N ALA A 221 -11.39 -0.95 -14.33
CA ALA A 221 -12.41 -0.41 -15.22
C ALA A 221 -13.67 -1.31 -15.34
N LYS A 222 -13.55 -2.62 -15.10
CA LYS A 222 -14.67 -3.56 -15.08
C LYS A 222 -15.44 -3.56 -13.74
N GLN A 223 -14.87 -2.91 -12.70
CA GLN A 223 -15.43 -2.87 -11.35
C GLN A 223 -16.10 -1.53 -11.02
N VAL A 224 -16.08 -0.56 -11.94
CA VAL A 224 -16.66 0.77 -11.71
C VAL A 224 -18.16 0.67 -11.51
N THR A 225 -18.65 1.28 -10.44
CA THR A 225 -20.08 1.46 -10.11
C THR A 225 -20.42 2.93 -9.95
N ALA A 226 -21.68 3.28 -9.82
CA ALA A 226 -22.09 4.68 -9.57
C ALA A 226 -21.62 5.22 -8.22
N SER A 227 -21.25 4.35 -7.28
CA SER A 227 -20.70 4.70 -5.96
C SER A 227 -19.17 4.70 -5.91
N SER A 228 -18.49 4.45 -7.02
CA SER A 228 -17.03 4.53 -7.10
C SER A 228 -16.53 5.94 -6.77
N PRO A 229 -15.40 6.08 -6.07
CA PRO A 229 -14.89 7.39 -5.66
C PRO A 229 -14.43 8.24 -6.85
N PRO A 230 -14.49 9.58 -6.74
CA PRO A 230 -13.87 10.49 -7.69
C PRO A 230 -12.42 10.10 -7.98
N THR A 231 -12.02 10.18 -9.25
CA THR A 231 -10.70 9.72 -9.68
C THR A 231 -10.04 10.73 -10.60
N ILE A 232 -8.77 11.07 -10.31
CA ILE A 232 -7.90 11.78 -11.24
C ILE A 232 -6.83 10.83 -11.75
N SER A 233 -6.56 10.86 -13.07
CA SER A 233 -5.63 9.94 -13.71
C SER A 233 -4.65 10.65 -14.64
N PHE A 234 -3.39 10.18 -14.64
CA PHE A 234 -2.33 10.75 -15.46
C PHE A 234 -1.59 9.63 -16.20
N TYR A 235 -1.37 9.83 -17.51
CA TYR A 235 -0.66 8.88 -18.38
C TYR A 235 0.31 9.61 -19.31
N GLY A 236 1.39 8.92 -19.72
CA GLY A 236 2.27 9.35 -20.81
C GLY A 236 1.91 8.63 -22.10
N ASP A 237 2.00 9.31 -23.26
CA ASP A 237 1.70 8.68 -24.56
C ASP A 237 2.85 7.85 -25.12
N GLN A 238 4.05 7.91 -24.49
CA GLN A 238 5.24 7.14 -24.83
C GLN A 238 5.61 6.12 -23.73
N ASP A 239 4.65 5.73 -22.89
CA ASP A 239 4.88 4.74 -21.84
C ASP A 239 5.05 3.33 -22.45
N PRO A 240 6.24 2.69 -22.31
CA PRO A 240 6.48 1.36 -22.86
C PRO A 240 5.86 0.22 -22.02
N LEU A 241 5.43 0.51 -20.79
CA LEU A 241 4.93 -0.50 -19.83
C LEU A 241 3.42 -0.47 -19.72
N ILE A 242 2.81 0.73 -19.71
CA ILE A 242 1.37 0.89 -19.56
C ILE A 242 0.83 1.55 -20.82
N PRO A 243 0.17 0.77 -21.70
CA PRO A 243 -0.39 1.29 -22.93
C PRO A 243 -1.32 2.48 -22.68
N VAL A 244 -1.17 3.53 -23.46
CA VAL A 244 -1.99 4.75 -23.32
C VAL A 244 -3.51 4.49 -23.50
N THR A 245 -3.88 3.35 -24.12
CA THR A 245 -5.27 2.88 -24.23
C THR A 245 -5.95 2.66 -22.88
N GLN A 246 -5.18 2.46 -21.82
CA GLN A 246 -5.71 2.24 -20.49
C GLN A 246 -6.49 3.46 -19.97
N MET A 247 -6.08 4.67 -20.34
CA MET A 247 -6.76 5.88 -19.92
C MET A 247 -8.16 6.02 -20.54
N PRO A 248 -8.37 5.95 -21.89
CA PRO A 248 -9.74 6.04 -22.45
C PRO A 248 -10.63 4.87 -21.98
N LEU A 249 -10.11 3.69 -21.70
CA LEU A 249 -10.89 2.59 -21.13
C LEU A 249 -11.40 2.93 -19.72
N LEU A 250 -10.54 3.47 -18.87
CA LEU A 250 -10.95 3.92 -17.53
C LEU A 250 -11.94 5.07 -17.61
N ARG A 251 -11.68 6.09 -18.46
CA ARG A 251 -12.57 7.21 -18.69
C ARG A 251 -13.96 6.73 -19.07
N ALA A 252 -14.07 5.86 -20.08
CA ALA A 252 -15.35 5.34 -20.55
C ALA A 252 -16.11 4.61 -19.44
N ALA A 253 -15.43 3.82 -18.62
CA ALA A 253 -16.04 3.13 -17.49
C ALA A 253 -16.61 4.12 -16.47
N LEU A 254 -15.83 5.13 -16.07
CA LEU A 254 -16.26 6.16 -15.11
C LEU A 254 -17.43 7.00 -15.65
N GLN A 255 -17.34 7.44 -16.91
CA GLN A 255 -18.41 8.19 -17.59
C GLN A 255 -19.71 7.38 -17.65
N SER A 256 -19.64 6.09 -17.97
CA SER A 256 -20.84 5.25 -18.09
C SER A 256 -21.61 5.09 -16.78
N LYS A 257 -20.97 5.38 -15.64
CA LYS A 257 -21.54 5.31 -14.29
C LYS A 257 -21.78 6.67 -13.66
N GLY A 258 -21.48 7.76 -14.37
CA GLY A 258 -21.65 9.13 -13.86
C GLY A 258 -20.66 9.48 -12.73
N VAL A 259 -19.53 8.77 -12.64
CA VAL A 259 -18.49 9.03 -11.63
C VAL A 259 -17.66 10.23 -12.05
N TRP A 260 -17.43 11.16 -11.12
CA TRP A 260 -16.54 12.29 -11.39
C TRP A 260 -15.13 11.80 -11.69
N HIS A 261 -14.55 12.28 -12.78
CA HIS A 261 -13.19 11.95 -13.17
C HIS A 261 -12.55 13.10 -13.94
N TYR A 262 -11.25 13.16 -13.86
CA TYR A 262 -10.41 13.99 -14.70
C TYR A 262 -9.19 13.18 -15.10
N ASP A 263 -8.77 13.32 -16.35
CA ASP A 263 -7.61 12.58 -16.84
C ASP A 263 -6.78 13.44 -17.80
N THR A 264 -5.47 13.17 -17.80
CA THR A 264 -4.51 13.86 -18.65
C THR A 264 -3.55 12.86 -19.28
N ILE A 265 -3.34 12.98 -20.59
CA ILE A 265 -2.23 12.34 -21.30
C ILE A 265 -1.19 13.42 -21.54
N TYR A 266 0.03 13.18 -21.10
CA TYR A 266 1.15 14.08 -21.35
C TYR A 266 1.93 13.64 -22.60
N PRO A 267 1.97 14.51 -23.64
CA PRO A 267 2.72 14.22 -24.87
C PRO A 267 4.22 14.04 -24.61
N GLY A 268 4.81 12.97 -25.17
CA GLY A 268 6.21 12.59 -24.98
C GLY A 268 6.50 11.97 -23.61
N GLY A 269 5.49 11.91 -22.70
CA GLY A 269 5.63 11.31 -21.38
C GLY A 269 5.78 9.80 -21.46
N GLY A 270 6.78 9.26 -20.75
CA GLY A 270 7.01 7.83 -20.58
C GLY A 270 6.33 7.30 -19.30
N HIS A 271 6.92 6.24 -18.71
CA HIS A 271 6.41 5.66 -17.47
C HIS A 271 6.50 6.59 -16.24
N ALA A 272 7.38 7.60 -16.29
CA ALA A 272 7.41 8.69 -15.30
C ALA A 272 6.31 9.74 -15.51
N VAL A 273 5.44 9.54 -16.49
CA VAL A 273 4.26 10.35 -16.86
C VAL A 273 4.62 11.61 -17.65
N TRP A 274 5.50 12.48 -17.16
CA TRP A 274 5.84 13.76 -17.77
C TRP A 274 7.18 13.70 -18.52
N ALA A 275 7.28 14.48 -19.59
CA ALA A 275 8.50 14.68 -20.39
C ALA A 275 9.17 16.04 -20.10
N SER A 276 8.53 16.92 -19.33
CA SER A 276 9.05 18.27 -19.05
C SER A 276 8.70 18.74 -17.63
N GLN A 277 9.44 19.72 -17.13
CA GLN A 277 9.15 20.36 -15.85
C GLN A 277 7.75 21.03 -15.83
N ALA A 278 7.33 21.61 -16.96
CA ALA A 278 6.01 22.21 -17.08
C ALA A 278 4.89 21.17 -16.90
N GLN A 279 5.03 19.98 -17.49
CA GLN A 279 4.09 18.88 -17.31
C GLN A 279 4.09 18.36 -15.87
N ASN A 280 5.27 18.24 -15.24
CA ASN A 280 5.37 17.90 -13.83
C ASN A 280 4.64 18.93 -12.95
N GLN A 281 4.84 20.22 -13.19
CA GLN A 281 4.12 21.25 -12.44
C GLN A 281 2.61 21.21 -12.66
N ASP A 282 2.14 20.95 -13.89
CA ASP A 282 0.72 20.74 -14.20
C ASP A 282 0.15 19.52 -13.44
N TYR A 283 0.89 18.40 -13.43
CA TYR A 283 0.53 17.21 -12.64
C TYR A 283 0.34 17.55 -11.14
N VAL A 284 1.31 18.26 -10.55
CA VAL A 284 1.25 18.67 -9.14
C VAL A 284 0.05 19.58 -8.88
N ASN A 285 -0.15 20.60 -9.72
CA ASN A 285 -1.24 21.58 -9.57
C ASN A 285 -2.61 20.90 -9.67
N ARG A 286 -2.79 19.97 -10.61
CA ARG A 286 -4.05 19.23 -10.80
C ARG A 286 -4.30 18.27 -9.64
N THR A 287 -3.26 17.60 -9.15
CA THR A 287 -3.33 16.74 -7.98
C THR A 287 -3.76 17.54 -6.74
N ILE A 288 -3.15 18.69 -6.49
CA ILE A 288 -3.53 19.59 -5.39
C ILE A 288 -4.98 20.07 -5.54
N SER A 289 -5.38 20.49 -6.75
CA SER A 289 -6.75 20.94 -7.01
C SER A 289 -7.78 19.84 -6.76
N PHE A 290 -7.50 18.61 -7.18
CA PHE A 290 -8.33 17.45 -6.92
C PHE A 290 -8.46 17.14 -5.42
N ILE A 291 -7.33 17.13 -4.70
CA ILE A 291 -7.32 16.90 -3.25
C ILE A 291 -8.15 17.96 -2.53
N ASN A 292 -7.97 19.24 -2.89
CA ASN A 292 -8.71 20.34 -2.28
C ASN A 292 -10.21 20.28 -2.56
N GLN A 293 -10.62 19.77 -3.72
CA GLN A 293 -12.03 19.64 -4.10
C GLN A 293 -12.73 18.48 -3.39
N PHE A 294 -12.06 17.33 -3.25
CA PHE A 294 -12.71 16.09 -2.80
C PHE A 294 -12.26 15.59 -1.44
N PHE A 295 -11.15 16.11 -0.93
CA PHE A 295 -10.52 15.54 0.25
C PHE A 295 -10.03 16.57 1.29
N ASN A 296 -10.09 17.84 1.02
CA ASN A 296 -9.66 18.88 1.99
C ASN A 296 -10.82 19.42 2.82
#